data_9e157727578faeeca626682d760e575f
#
_entry.id   9e157727578faeeca626682d760e575f
#
_cell.length_a   1.000
_cell.length_b   1.000
_cell.length_c   1.000
_cell.angle_alpha   90.00
_cell.angle_beta   90.00
_cell.angle_gamma   90.00
#
_symmetry.space_group_name_H-M   'P 1'
#
loop_
_entity.id
_entity.type
_entity.pdbx_description
1 polymer ?
#
loop_
_entity_poly.entity_id
_entity_poly.type
_entity_poly.pdbx_seq_one_letter_code
_entity_poly.pdbx_strand_id
1 'polypeptide(L)'
;MNQRKGTTIVPFSFFNMSTDQNLNKIASLLDDLLSEEPAYFCVNMRIKPTNNIKVFLDGDEGLPIAKCVQFNRKLYKLIEESGLYPDGDFSLEVSSPGVDEPLKLIRQYKKNIGRALHITFADDSVKEGVLEAVAEADIVLAHTTGKGKKAVTEQLVIPFNNIKSATVQIKF
;
A
#
# COMPACT_ATOMS: atom_id res chain seq x y z
N MET A 1 18.99 19.44 18.04
CA MET A 1 17.68 19.45 17.36
C MET A 1 17.71 18.40 16.25
N ASN A 2 17.31 17.19 16.58
CA ASN A 2 17.11 16.17 15.57
C ASN A 2 15.78 16.44 14.88
N GLN A 3 15.85 17.15 13.78
CA GLN A 3 14.82 17.00 12.78
C GLN A 3 14.96 15.57 12.25
N ARG A 4 14.22 14.68 12.84
CA ARG A 4 13.81 13.49 12.10
C ARG A 4 13.14 14.05 10.87
N LYS A 5 13.82 14.05 9.74
CA LYS A 5 13.18 14.05 8.44
C LYS A 5 12.38 12.77 8.44
N GLY A 6 11.20 12.86 9.03
CA GLY A 6 10.25 11.81 9.02
C GLY A 6 10.10 11.44 7.58
N THR A 7 10.39 10.24 7.24
CA THR A 7 9.71 9.58 6.15
C THR A 7 8.32 10.15 6.22
N THR A 8 7.93 10.89 5.21
CA THR A 8 6.55 11.31 5.09
C THR A 8 5.81 10.01 4.86
N ILE A 9 5.51 9.35 5.93
CA ILE A 9 4.43 8.40 5.96
C ILE A 9 3.32 9.25 5.44
N VAL A 10 2.88 8.97 4.22
CA VAL A 10 1.67 9.59 3.71
C VAL A 10 0.69 9.40 4.84
N PRO A 11 0.32 10.47 5.54
CA PRO A 11 -0.35 10.27 6.78
C PRO A 11 -1.61 9.49 6.46
N PHE A 12 -1.84 8.48 7.22
CA PHE A 12 -3.09 7.74 7.25
C PHE A 12 -4.30 8.67 7.19
N SER A 13 -4.14 9.89 7.71
CA SER A 13 -5.07 11.01 7.61
C SER A 13 -5.44 11.41 6.18
N PHE A 14 -4.64 11.12 5.18
CA PHE A 14 -5.04 11.37 3.78
C PHE A 14 -6.10 10.40 3.26
N PHE A 15 -6.17 9.22 3.82
CA PHE A 15 -7.19 8.25 3.44
C PHE A 15 -8.49 8.44 4.19
N ASN A 16 -8.50 9.31 5.19
CA ASN A 16 -9.63 9.39 6.05
C ASN A 16 -9.94 10.80 6.49
N MET A 17 -10.62 11.51 5.62
CA MET A 17 -11.38 12.70 6.00
C MET A 17 -12.62 12.34 6.83
N SER A 18 -12.83 11.07 7.18
CA SER A 18 -13.92 10.66 8.02
C SER A 18 -13.61 11.00 9.48
N THR A 19 -14.61 11.50 10.14
CA THR A 19 -14.64 11.83 11.57
C THR A 19 -14.73 10.58 12.46
N ASP A 20 -14.33 9.41 11.96
CA ASP A 20 -14.36 8.19 12.74
C ASP A 20 -13.19 8.14 13.73
N GLN A 21 -13.48 8.52 14.97
CA GLN A 21 -12.52 8.55 16.07
C GLN A 21 -11.93 7.14 16.34
N ASN A 22 -12.72 6.10 16.14
CA ASN A 22 -12.23 4.74 16.37
C ASN A 22 -11.18 4.36 15.34
N LEU A 23 -11.39 4.74 14.07
CA LEU A 23 -10.41 4.48 13.02
C LEU A 23 -9.07 5.17 13.31
N ASN A 24 -9.12 6.42 13.76
CA ASN A 24 -7.90 7.17 14.11
C ASN A 24 -7.15 6.55 15.30
N LYS A 25 -7.88 6.08 16.31
CA LYS A 25 -7.27 5.40 17.47
C LYS A 25 -6.65 4.06 17.08
N ILE A 26 -7.32 3.28 16.25
CA ILE A 26 -6.80 2.00 15.73
C ILE A 26 -5.57 2.26 14.85
N ALA A 27 -5.60 3.30 14.02
CA ALA A 27 -4.45 3.70 13.21
C ALA A 27 -3.24 4.02 14.08
N SER A 28 -3.42 4.76 15.16
CA SER A 28 -2.34 5.07 16.11
C SER A 28 -1.77 3.82 16.77
N LEU A 29 -2.62 2.88 17.19
CA LEU A 29 -2.18 1.60 17.76
C LEU A 29 -1.38 0.78 16.73
N LEU A 30 -1.82 0.78 15.50
CA LEU A 30 -1.13 0.10 14.41
C LEU A 30 0.22 0.75 14.09
N ASP A 31 0.29 2.07 14.06
CA ASP A 31 1.54 2.80 13.81
C ASP A 31 2.59 2.48 14.89
N ASP A 32 2.18 2.40 16.14
CA ASP A 32 3.07 1.99 17.24
C ASP A 32 3.62 0.57 17.00
N LEU A 33 2.78 -0.37 16.60
CA LEU A 33 3.22 -1.74 16.27
C LEU A 33 4.17 -1.78 15.07
N LEU A 34 3.86 -1.03 14.02
CA LEU A 34 4.68 -0.99 12.80
C LEU A 34 6.01 -0.28 13.04
N SER A 35 6.10 0.62 14.02
CA SER A 35 7.35 1.29 14.37
C SER A 35 8.41 0.31 14.90
N GLU A 36 8.00 -0.80 15.46
CA GLU A 36 8.91 -1.87 15.91
C GLU A 36 9.47 -2.71 14.75
N GLU A 37 8.75 -2.75 13.64
CA GLU A 37 9.11 -3.54 12.46
C GLU A 37 8.98 -2.68 11.18
N PRO A 38 9.92 -1.74 10.94
CA PRO A 38 9.78 -0.71 9.90
C PRO A 38 9.82 -1.22 8.46
N ALA A 39 10.13 -2.50 8.24
CA ALA A 39 10.01 -3.15 6.94
C ALA A 39 8.55 -3.35 6.50
N TYR A 40 7.61 -3.29 7.43
CA TYR A 40 6.18 -3.43 7.16
C TYR A 40 5.46 -2.09 7.30
N PHE A 41 4.41 -1.92 6.52
CA PHE A 41 3.65 -0.67 6.48
C PHE A 41 2.18 -0.90 6.16
N CYS A 42 1.35 0.04 6.56
CA CYS A 42 -0.07 0.02 6.26
C CYS A 42 -0.34 0.64 4.89
N VAL A 43 -1.09 -0.08 4.07
CA VAL A 43 -1.53 0.39 2.75
C VAL A 43 -2.92 1.00 2.83
N ASN A 44 -3.80 0.37 3.59
CA ASN A 44 -5.17 0.84 3.77
C ASN A 44 -5.78 0.25 5.03
N MET A 45 -6.72 0.96 5.61
CA MET A 45 -7.54 0.49 6.72
C MET A 45 -8.96 1.03 6.61
N ARG A 46 -9.94 0.21 6.94
CA ARG A 46 -11.35 0.62 6.93
C ARG A 46 -12.14 -0.16 7.98
N ILE A 47 -13.17 0.47 8.50
CA ILE A 47 -14.17 -0.17 9.35
C ILE A 47 -15.44 -0.29 8.54
N LYS A 48 -15.87 -1.52 8.33
CA LYS A 48 -17.16 -1.82 7.68
C LYS A 48 -18.28 -1.92 8.72
N PRO A 49 -19.54 -1.85 8.32
CA PRO A 49 -20.69 -2.06 9.22
C PRO A 49 -20.50 -3.30 10.10
N THR A 50 -21.06 -3.24 11.33
CA THR A 50 -20.89 -4.23 12.40
C THR A 50 -19.47 -4.29 12.98
N ASN A 51 -18.76 -3.14 12.96
CA ASN A 51 -17.40 -3.02 13.51
C ASN A 51 -16.40 -4.02 12.92
N ASN A 52 -16.51 -4.29 11.63
CA ASN A 52 -15.58 -5.14 10.91
C ASN A 52 -14.37 -4.33 10.44
N ILE A 53 -13.25 -4.45 11.16
CA ILE A 53 -12.01 -3.73 10.90
C ILE A 53 -11.17 -4.53 9.91
N LYS A 54 -10.87 -3.91 8.77
CA LYS A 54 -9.98 -4.48 7.75
C LYS A 54 -8.73 -3.65 7.62
N VAL A 55 -7.58 -4.29 7.81
CA VAL A 55 -6.24 -3.68 7.71
C VAL A 55 -5.48 -4.37 6.60
N PHE A 56 -4.96 -3.58 5.67
CA PHE A 56 -4.13 -4.06 4.58
C PHE A 56 -2.70 -3.59 4.82
N LEU A 57 -1.81 -4.56 5.04
CA LEU A 57 -0.38 -4.32 5.24
C LEU A 57 0.41 -4.81 4.04
N ASP A 58 1.58 -4.25 3.85
CA ASP A 58 2.57 -4.76 2.92
C ASP A 58 3.97 -4.65 3.55
N GLY A 59 4.96 -5.20 2.92
CA GLY A 59 6.36 -5.15 3.36
C GLY A 59 7.29 -4.86 2.20
N ASP A 60 8.44 -4.27 2.48
CA ASP A 60 9.45 -3.93 1.46
C ASP A 60 9.91 -5.17 0.67
N GLU A 61 9.89 -6.34 1.31
CA GLU A 61 10.18 -7.64 0.69
C GLU A 61 8.97 -8.58 0.67
N GLY A 62 7.77 -8.01 0.77
CA GLY A 62 6.51 -8.74 0.88
C GLY A 62 6.05 -8.95 2.31
N LEU A 63 4.86 -9.53 2.45
CA LEU A 63 4.24 -9.78 3.74
C LEU A 63 3.93 -11.27 3.89
N PRO A 64 4.73 -12.01 4.67
CA PRO A 64 4.44 -13.42 4.98
C PRO A 64 3.12 -13.58 5.74
N ILE A 65 2.41 -14.69 5.52
CA ILE A 65 1.17 -15.02 6.24
C ILE A 65 1.40 -15.03 7.76
N ALA A 66 2.54 -15.55 8.20
CA ALA A 66 2.89 -15.58 9.63
C ALA A 66 2.94 -14.17 10.23
N LYS A 67 3.38 -13.16 9.47
CA LYS A 67 3.37 -11.75 9.91
C LYS A 67 1.96 -11.18 9.96
N CYS A 68 1.10 -11.49 9.01
CA CYS A 68 -0.31 -11.12 9.08
C CYS A 68 -0.96 -11.63 10.38
N VAL A 69 -0.73 -12.88 10.71
CA VAL A 69 -1.25 -13.51 11.95
C VAL A 69 -0.68 -12.82 13.19
N GLN A 70 0.62 -12.53 13.18
CA GLN A 70 1.28 -11.87 14.31
C GLN A 70 0.72 -10.45 14.54
N PHE A 71 0.61 -9.63 13.49
CA PHE A 71 0.04 -8.29 13.58
C PHE A 71 -1.44 -8.33 13.96
N ASN A 72 -2.20 -9.28 13.42
CA ASN A 72 -3.59 -9.46 13.79
C ASN A 72 -3.75 -9.68 15.29
N ARG A 73 -3.01 -10.63 15.86
CA ARG A 73 -3.07 -10.96 17.31
C ARG A 73 -2.67 -9.77 18.18
N LYS A 74 -1.57 -9.09 17.83
CA LYS A 74 -1.09 -7.94 18.60
C LYS A 74 -2.08 -6.78 18.54
N LEU A 75 -2.54 -6.43 17.34
CA LEU A 75 -3.48 -5.33 17.15
C LEU A 75 -4.84 -5.63 17.79
N TYR A 76 -5.34 -6.86 17.64
CA TYR A 76 -6.59 -7.29 18.29
C TYR A 76 -6.54 -7.05 19.81
N LYS A 77 -5.46 -7.49 20.43
CA LYS A 77 -5.25 -7.31 21.87
C LYS A 77 -5.23 -5.83 22.27
N LEU A 78 -4.52 -5.00 21.51
CA LEU A 78 -4.46 -3.56 21.77
C LEU A 78 -5.82 -2.87 21.64
N ILE A 79 -6.61 -3.25 20.64
CA ILE A 79 -7.97 -2.73 20.44
C ILE A 79 -8.86 -3.15 21.63
N GLU A 80 -8.76 -4.40 22.05
CA GLU A 80 -9.51 -4.93 23.19
C GLU A 80 -9.15 -4.20 24.48
N GLU A 81 -7.88 -4.03 24.76
CA GLU A 81 -7.36 -3.32 25.95
C GLU A 81 -7.66 -1.81 25.92
N SER A 82 -7.83 -1.22 24.75
CA SER A 82 -8.13 0.21 24.60
C SER A 82 -9.54 0.61 25.06
N GLY A 83 -10.45 -0.36 25.18
CA GLY A 83 -11.85 -0.10 25.54
C GLY A 83 -12.67 0.56 24.43
N LEU A 84 -12.17 0.57 23.18
CA LEU A 84 -12.91 1.13 22.03
C LEU A 84 -14.21 0.39 21.74
N TYR A 85 -14.28 -0.87 22.05
CA TYR A 85 -15.44 -1.74 21.90
C TYR A 85 -15.69 -2.47 23.23
N PRO A 86 -16.37 -1.80 24.18
CA PRO A 86 -16.53 -2.33 25.54
C PRO A 86 -17.22 -3.68 25.62
N ASP A 87 -18.11 -3.95 24.67
CA ASP A 87 -18.89 -5.19 24.59
C ASP A 87 -18.15 -6.28 23.79
N GLY A 88 -16.96 -6.00 23.28
CA GLY A 88 -16.17 -6.92 22.49
C GLY A 88 -16.76 -7.20 21.09
N ASP A 89 -17.68 -6.38 20.62
CA ASP A 89 -18.43 -6.56 19.38
C ASP A 89 -17.69 -5.99 18.17
N PHE A 90 -16.46 -6.45 17.95
CA PHE A 90 -15.68 -6.12 16.76
C PHE A 90 -15.03 -7.35 16.16
N SER A 91 -14.68 -7.27 14.90
CA SER A 91 -13.84 -8.25 14.22
C SER A 91 -12.66 -7.55 13.53
N LEU A 92 -11.54 -8.22 13.47
CA LEU A 92 -10.32 -7.73 12.86
C LEU A 92 -9.78 -8.72 11.84
N GLU A 93 -9.50 -8.21 10.65
CA GLU A 93 -8.83 -8.95 9.58
C GLU A 93 -7.61 -8.15 9.12
N VAL A 94 -6.43 -8.76 9.25
CA VAL A 94 -5.17 -8.23 8.73
C VAL A 94 -4.72 -9.09 7.57
N SER A 95 -4.56 -8.47 6.40
CA SER A 95 -4.15 -9.16 5.18
C SER A 95 -3.25 -8.27 4.31
N SER A 96 -2.64 -8.86 3.29
CA SER A 96 -2.00 -8.09 2.23
C SER A 96 -3.05 -7.60 1.22
N PRO A 97 -2.79 -6.48 0.51
CA PRO A 97 -3.60 -6.11 -0.65
C PRO A 97 -3.53 -7.20 -1.72
N GLY A 98 -4.63 -7.45 -2.40
CA GLY A 98 -4.63 -8.34 -3.57
C GLY A 98 -3.76 -7.78 -4.70
N VAL A 99 -3.28 -8.65 -5.57
CA VAL A 99 -2.48 -8.28 -6.75
C VAL A 99 -3.24 -7.40 -7.74
N ASP A 100 -4.56 -7.47 -7.70
CA ASP A 100 -5.46 -6.63 -8.51
C ASP A 100 -5.68 -5.23 -7.91
N GLU A 101 -5.24 -5.03 -6.66
CA GLU A 101 -5.34 -3.74 -6.02
C GLU A 101 -4.27 -2.77 -6.57
N PRO A 102 -4.65 -1.52 -6.87
CA PRO A 102 -3.70 -0.53 -7.33
C PRO A 102 -2.61 -0.25 -6.30
N LEU A 103 -1.39 -0.03 -6.78
CA LEU A 103 -0.29 0.44 -5.95
C LEU A 103 -0.58 1.87 -5.46
N LYS A 104 -0.41 2.11 -4.17
CA LYS A 104 -0.72 3.40 -3.53
C LYS A 104 0.51 4.13 -3.01
N LEU A 105 1.50 3.40 -2.53
CA LEU A 105 2.67 3.93 -1.85
C LEU A 105 3.92 3.73 -2.68
N ILE A 106 4.84 4.68 -2.62
CA ILE A 106 6.15 4.61 -3.30
C ILE A 106 6.89 3.32 -2.93
N ARG A 107 6.80 2.88 -1.68
CA ARG A 107 7.40 1.63 -1.21
C ARG A 107 6.87 0.40 -1.96
N GLN A 108 5.60 0.39 -2.33
CA GLN A 108 5.01 -0.68 -3.13
C GLN A 108 5.56 -0.68 -4.56
N TYR A 109 5.76 0.50 -5.16
CA TYR A 109 6.43 0.60 -6.46
C TYR A 109 7.86 0.08 -6.38
N LYS A 110 8.63 0.51 -5.39
CA LYS A 110 10.03 0.08 -5.20
C LYS A 110 10.15 -1.44 -5.08
N LYS A 111 9.25 -2.08 -4.35
CA LYS A 111 9.20 -3.54 -4.22
C LYS A 111 8.95 -4.25 -5.55
N ASN A 112 8.27 -3.59 -6.47
CA ASN A 112 7.86 -4.16 -7.75
C ASN A 112 8.77 -3.77 -8.92
N ILE A 113 9.94 -3.19 -8.68
CA ILE A 113 10.95 -2.98 -9.71
C ILE A 113 11.32 -4.32 -10.36
N GLY A 114 11.35 -4.34 -11.70
CA GLY A 114 11.56 -5.54 -12.50
C GLY A 114 10.27 -6.27 -12.91
N ARG A 115 9.12 -5.85 -12.40
CA ARG A 115 7.81 -6.43 -12.74
C ARG A 115 7.08 -5.58 -13.77
N ALA A 116 6.22 -6.24 -14.54
CA ALA A 116 5.35 -5.55 -15.47
C ALA A 116 4.20 -4.87 -14.74
N LEU A 117 3.95 -3.63 -15.11
CA LEU A 117 2.83 -2.82 -14.61
C LEU A 117 1.85 -2.48 -15.73
N HIS A 118 0.59 -2.42 -15.37
CA HIS A 118 -0.47 -1.83 -16.15
C HIS A 118 -0.81 -0.47 -15.54
N ILE A 119 -0.57 0.60 -16.27
CA ILE A 119 -0.73 1.97 -15.78
C ILE A 119 -1.86 2.65 -16.54
N THR A 120 -2.84 3.14 -15.80
CA THR A 120 -3.89 4.01 -16.30
C THR A 120 -3.56 5.45 -15.93
N PHE A 121 -3.52 6.33 -16.93
CA PHE A 121 -3.24 7.74 -16.75
C PHE A 121 -4.49 8.55 -16.39
N ALA A 122 -4.29 9.79 -16.00
CA ALA A 122 -5.38 10.71 -15.67
C ALA A 122 -6.37 10.96 -16.83
N ASP A 123 -5.92 10.83 -18.07
CA ASP A 123 -6.72 10.92 -19.29
C ASP A 123 -7.37 9.59 -19.73
N ASP A 124 -7.32 8.58 -18.86
CA ASP A 124 -7.79 7.21 -19.10
C ASP A 124 -7.04 6.42 -20.17
N SER A 125 -5.96 6.96 -20.72
CA SER A 125 -5.03 6.18 -21.55
C SER A 125 -4.29 5.14 -20.71
N VAL A 126 -3.83 4.08 -21.37
CA VAL A 126 -3.19 2.94 -20.71
C VAL A 126 -1.82 2.68 -21.33
N LYS A 127 -0.84 2.38 -20.50
CA LYS A 127 0.46 1.84 -20.92
C LYS A 127 0.86 0.67 -20.04
N GLU A 128 1.52 -0.29 -20.67
CA GLU A 128 2.07 -1.46 -20.01
C GLU A 128 3.58 -1.49 -20.22
N GLY A 129 4.30 -1.92 -19.22
CA GLY A 129 5.75 -2.04 -19.33
C GLY A 129 6.38 -2.53 -18.03
N VAL A 130 7.67 -2.74 -18.07
CA VAL A 130 8.44 -3.16 -16.90
C VAL A 130 8.89 -1.95 -16.12
N LEU A 131 8.63 -1.95 -14.83
CA LEU A 131 9.11 -0.91 -13.91
C LEU A 131 10.62 -1.06 -13.72
N GLU A 132 11.39 -0.06 -14.13
CA GLU A 132 12.85 -0.08 -14.04
C GLU A 132 13.40 0.71 -12.86
N ALA A 133 12.77 1.83 -12.55
CA ALA A 133 13.23 2.70 -11.47
C ALA A 133 12.06 3.45 -10.81
N VAL A 134 12.26 3.82 -9.57
CA VAL A 134 11.30 4.60 -8.78
C VAL A 134 12.05 5.72 -8.06
N ALA A 135 11.63 6.95 -8.30
CA ALA A 135 12.10 8.14 -7.61
C ALA A 135 11.00 8.71 -6.70
N GLU A 136 11.26 9.83 -6.06
CA GLU A 136 10.27 10.46 -5.17
C GLU A 136 9.07 11.06 -5.92
N ALA A 137 9.29 11.53 -7.16
CA ALA A 137 8.28 12.23 -7.95
C ALA A 137 7.79 11.45 -9.17
N ASP A 138 8.52 10.44 -9.60
CA ASP A 138 8.26 9.72 -10.84
C ASP A 138 8.76 8.29 -10.83
N ILE A 139 8.36 7.57 -11.87
CA ILE A 139 8.84 6.22 -12.17
C ILE A 139 9.40 6.16 -13.59
N VAL A 140 10.26 5.17 -13.84
CA VAL A 140 10.74 4.84 -15.18
C VAL A 140 10.16 3.49 -15.60
N LEU A 141 9.43 3.50 -16.70
CA LEU A 141 8.78 2.33 -17.28
C LEU A 141 9.42 1.99 -18.62
N ALA A 142 9.87 0.75 -18.79
CA ALA A 142 10.30 0.23 -20.08
C ALA A 142 9.07 -0.25 -20.86
N HIS A 143 8.62 0.57 -21.79
CA HIS A 143 7.46 0.29 -22.64
C HIS A 143 7.91 -0.29 -23.98
N THR A 144 7.40 -1.44 -24.33
CA THR A 144 7.73 -2.11 -25.59
C THR A 144 6.55 -2.07 -26.55
N THR A 145 6.79 -1.54 -27.73
CA THR A 145 5.84 -1.50 -28.84
C THR A 145 6.30 -2.46 -29.96
N GLY A 146 5.34 -3.04 -30.66
CA GLY A 146 5.62 -4.00 -31.74
C GLY A 146 5.84 -5.43 -31.22
N LYS A 147 6.15 -6.31 -32.16
CA LYS A 147 6.36 -7.75 -31.87
C LYS A 147 7.59 -8.30 -32.61
N GLY A 148 8.24 -9.27 -32.01
CA GLY A 148 9.39 -9.98 -32.58
C GLY A 148 10.57 -9.04 -32.85
N LYS A 149 11.19 -9.17 -34.04
CA LYS A 149 12.36 -8.37 -34.42
C LYS A 149 12.08 -6.89 -34.64
N LYS A 150 10.80 -6.48 -34.72
CA LYS A 150 10.36 -5.09 -34.87
C LYS A 150 9.96 -4.45 -33.52
N ALA A 151 10.13 -5.17 -32.42
CA ALA A 151 9.84 -4.64 -31.11
C ALA A 151 10.83 -3.51 -30.77
N VAL A 152 10.30 -2.38 -30.31
CA VAL A 152 11.07 -1.24 -29.84
C VAL A 152 10.72 -0.98 -28.40
N THR A 153 11.72 -0.93 -27.54
CA THR A 153 11.56 -0.58 -26.12
C THR A 153 12.05 0.83 -25.90
N GLU A 154 11.21 1.64 -25.30
CA GLU A 154 11.53 3.01 -24.89
C GLU A 154 11.37 3.16 -23.38
N GLN A 155 12.19 4.00 -22.77
CA GLN A 155 12.06 4.37 -21.38
C GLN A 155 11.14 5.58 -21.25
N LEU A 156 10.08 5.41 -20.46
CA LEU A 156 9.13 6.47 -20.17
C LEU A 156 9.31 6.94 -18.74
N VAL A 157 9.55 8.22 -18.54
CA VAL A 157 9.52 8.85 -17.22
C VAL A 157 8.10 9.31 -16.95
N ILE A 158 7.46 8.75 -15.94
CA ILE A 158 6.05 8.99 -15.64
C ILE A 158 5.94 9.61 -14.24
N PRO A 159 5.55 10.88 -14.14
CA PRO A 159 5.27 11.51 -12.86
C PRO A 159 4.09 10.82 -12.14
N PHE A 160 4.19 10.66 -10.83
CA PHE A 160 3.09 10.08 -10.05
C PHE A 160 1.77 10.84 -10.22
N ASN A 161 1.84 12.15 -10.41
CA ASN A 161 0.65 12.99 -10.64
C ASN A 161 -0.13 12.62 -11.91
N ASN A 162 0.51 11.98 -12.88
CA ASN A 162 -0.12 11.55 -14.12
C ASN A 162 -0.72 10.14 -14.02
N ILE A 163 -0.45 9.43 -12.95
CA ILE A 163 -0.93 8.06 -12.73
C ILE A 163 -2.27 8.10 -12.00
N LYS A 164 -3.32 7.62 -12.66
CA LYS A 164 -4.62 7.40 -12.05
C LYS A 164 -4.63 6.09 -11.25
N SER A 165 -4.08 5.04 -11.83
CA SER A 165 -3.94 3.73 -11.18
C SER A 165 -2.80 2.93 -11.80
N ALA A 166 -2.12 2.13 -11.00
CA ALA A 166 -1.10 1.20 -11.46
C ALA A 166 -1.27 -0.14 -10.76
N THR A 167 -1.35 -1.20 -11.52
CA THR A 167 -1.46 -2.58 -11.01
C THR A 167 -0.33 -3.45 -11.53
N VAL A 168 0.09 -4.40 -10.71
CA VAL A 168 1.10 -5.39 -11.12
C VAL A 168 0.44 -6.41 -12.03
N GLN A 169 1.03 -6.64 -13.20
CA GLN A 169 0.59 -7.69 -14.10
C GLN A 169 1.16 -9.03 -13.67
N ILE A 170 0.28 -10.01 -13.53
CA ILE A 170 0.67 -11.39 -13.34
C ILE A 170 0.68 -12.04 -14.73
N LYS A 171 1.85 -12.49 -15.14
CA LYS A 171 1.97 -13.35 -16.31
C LYS A 171 1.92 -14.81 -15.85
N PHE A 172 0.93 -15.48 -16.31
CA PHE A 172 0.82 -16.94 -16.15
C PHE A 172 1.61 -17.65 -17.22
#